data_69b1f29eac7138e0a0c055def955a5d4
#
_entry.id   69b1f29eac7138e0a0c055def955a5d4
#
_cell.length_a   1.000
_cell.length_b   1.000
_cell.length_c   1.000
_cell.angle_alpha   90.00
_cell.angle_beta   90.00
_cell.angle_gamma   90.00
#
_symmetry.space_group_name_H-M   'P 1'
#
loop_
_entity.id
_entity.type
_entity.pdbx_description
1 polymer ?
#
loop_
_entity_poly.entity_id
_entity_poly.type
_entity_poly.pdbx_seq_one_letter_code
_entity_poly.pdbx_strand_id
1 'polypeptide(L)'
;MFIRAGQYKSRPRVLAGIFLRSRDTQAERARRKAEEIEELRRDRQHVQRDLASAQEKIADMKIQIVQLKIDNQQRQPPVLPHDPALPCHEFGPKIISVCVNLAANVGLRASVRCMDIVLAWLGVDERLPDWTTVRGWLMRMGVAALEAPIEQADDWIWMADHSNQIGQEKALAIIGLRASKMPSPGTAIRHEDVRLLMFEPGINWKTADMSAAYERLAEKAGQPLAVLTDGACELRDGALTLQNDRPDTLLVGDFKHHAANVLKQVVGADERFSKFTSQTGSTRSAIQQTELAHLMPVSVRPKAGFMNLSATLKWANMVLWHLSHPHSAAREQITPGRMNDKLGWLRSFRDDVARWSRCQDVVSLSVTFVNEQGLFCGAADQLSRRFRSLELCGASQTVADGLLEFLRDHELKLQDGQRLPMSPEILESCFGLFKQLERQHSKGGFTSLLASFGALLQLATPESVRDAFSRVSVKQMRTWVSDNLGTTVPSKRKTAYAESKTVA
;
A
#
# COMPACT_ATOMS: atom_id res chain seq x y z
N MET A 1 -9.97 57.92 -32.98
CA MET A 1 -9.68 58.06 -34.39
C MET A 1 -10.44 59.30 -34.90
N PHE A 2 -9.78 60.47 -34.97
CA PHE A 2 -10.40 61.70 -35.41
C PHE A 2 -10.41 61.69 -36.93
N ILE A 3 -11.56 61.45 -37.52
CA ILE A 3 -11.80 61.60 -38.98
C ILE A 3 -12.02 63.11 -39.23
N ARG A 4 -11.15 63.74 -40.01
CA ARG A 4 -11.29 65.18 -40.39
C ARG A 4 -12.67 65.37 -41.08
N ALA A 5 -13.50 66.20 -40.49
CA ALA A 5 -14.87 66.42 -40.92
C ALA A 5 -14.99 66.96 -42.35
N GLY A 6 -13.90 67.40 -43.02
CA GLY A 6 -13.89 67.95 -44.37
C GLY A 6 -13.96 66.95 -45.52
N GLN A 7 -13.65 65.67 -45.30
CA GLN A 7 -13.55 64.66 -46.39
C GLN A 7 -14.89 63.98 -46.75
N TYR A 8 -15.94 64.17 -45.94
CA TYR A 8 -17.20 63.46 -46.11
C TYR A 8 -18.41 64.37 -46.44
N LYS A 9 -18.18 65.69 -46.63
CA LYS A 9 -19.30 66.64 -46.97
C LYS A 9 -20.09 66.29 -48.25
N SER A 10 -19.52 65.50 -49.15
CA SER A 10 -20.15 65.14 -50.43
C SER A 10 -20.82 63.75 -50.42
N ARG A 11 -20.84 63.00 -49.29
CA ARG A 11 -21.41 61.64 -49.25
C ARG A 11 -22.27 61.40 -48.00
N PRO A 12 -23.37 62.04 -47.79
CA PRO A 12 -24.20 61.90 -46.57
C PRO A 12 -24.76 60.50 -46.39
N ARG A 13 -24.96 59.68 -47.42
CA ARG A 13 -25.38 58.28 -47.31
C ARG A 13 -24.29 57.36 -46.68
N VAL A 14 -22.99 57.64 -46.89
CA VAL A 14 -21.89 56.86 -46.33
C VAL A 14 -21.78 57.15 -44.85
N LEU A 15 -21.93 58.39 -44.42
CA LEU A 15 -21.91 58.77 -42.98
C LEU A 15 -23.13 58.16 -42.26
N ALA A 16 -24.32 58.19 -42.84
CA ALA A 16 -25.52 57.58 -42.31
C ALA A 16 -25.35 56.05 -42.16
N GLY A 17 -24.71 55.37 -43.12
CA GLY A 17 -24.41 53.94 -43.07
C GLY A 17 -23.35 53.56 -41.96
N ILE A 18 -22.37 54.44 -41.76
CA ILE A 18 -21.38 54.25 -40.64
C ILE A 18 -22.05 54.47 -39.29
N PHE A 19 -22.88 55.45 -39.12
CA PHE A 19 -23.63 55.72 -37.89
C PHE A 19 -24.64 54.58 -37.58
N LEU A 20 -25.37 54.08 -38.61
CA LEU A 20 -26.25 52.92 -38.38
C LEU A 20 -25.49 51.67 -37.97
N ARG A 21 -24.38 51.30 -38.64
CA ARG A 21 -23.53 50.16 -38.25
C ARG A 21 -22.93 50.33 -36.85
N SER A 22 -22.50 51.55 -36.48
CA SER A 22 -21.99 51.83 -35.12
C SER A 22 -23.10 51.66 -34.09
N ARG A 23 -24.32 52.12 -34.36
CA ARG A 23 -25.48 51.99 -33.49
C ARG A 23 -25.87 50.52 -33.32
N ASP A 24 -25.88 49.73 -34.40
CA ASP A 24 -26.22 48.31 -34.37
C ASP A 24 -25.16 47.51 -33.59
N THR A 25 -23.88 47.84 -33.76
CA THR A 25 -22.80 47.25 -32.98
C THR A 25 -22.88 47.59 -31.50
N GLN A 26 -23.30 48.81 -31.13
CA GLN A 26 -23.51 49.22 -29.73
C GLN A 26 -24.75 48.54 -29.14
N ALA A 27 -25.83 48.39 -29.91
CA ALA A 27 -27.01 47.66 -29.50
C ALA A 27 -26.74 46.19 -29.25
N GLU A 28 -25.96 45.56 -30.11
CA GLU A 28 -25.53 44.15 -29.93
C GLU A 28 -24.64 43.96 -28.70
N ARG A 29 -23.69 44.88 -28.44
CA ARG A 29 -22.89 44.88 -27.20
C ARG A 29 -23.73 45.10 -25.96
N ALA A 30 -24.72 45.98 -26.01
CA ALA A 30 -25.65 46.20 -24.90
C ALA A 30 -26.51 44.97 -24.63
N ARG A 31 -26.95 44.26 -25.68
CA ARG A 31 -27.69 43.00 -25.54
C ARG A 31 -26.86 41.89 -24.90
N ARG A 32 -25.63 41.68 -25.37
CA ARG A 32 -24.70 40.71 -24.73
C ARG A 32 -24.42 41.02 -23.26
N LYS A 33 -24.20 42.28 -22.93
CA LYS A 33 -24.05 42.70 -21.51
C LYS A 33 -25.31 42.49 -20.70
N ALA A 34 -26.48 42.67 -21.27
CA ALA A 34 -27.74 42.41 -20.59
C ALA A 34 -27.94 40.90 -20.33
N GLU A 35 -27.60 40.05 -21.30
CA GLU A 35 -27.62 38.59 -21.15
C GLU A 35 -26.63 38.13 -20.05
N GLU A 36 -25.38 38.64 -20.04
CA GLU A 36 -24.38 38.38 -19.04
C GLU A 36 -24.83 38.84 -17.62
N ILE A 37 -25.45 40.00 -17.50
CA ILE A 37 -26.02 40.49 -16.25
C ILE A 37 -27.15 39.57 -15.75
N GLU A 38 -27.97 39.05 -16.64
CA GLU A 38 -29.05 38.15 -16.29
C GLU A 38 -28.54 36.79 -15.83
N GLU A 39 -27.48 36.30 -16.46
CA GLU A 39 -26.76 35.07 -16.05
C GLU A 39 -26.14 35.25 -14.66
N LEU A 40 -25.37 36.32 -14.43
CA LEU A 40 -24.81 36.67 -13.15
C LEU A 40 -25.85 36.86 -12.04
N ARG A 41 -27.06 37.35 -12.38
CA ARG A 41 -28.18 37.44 -11.43
C ARG A 41 -28.69 36.07 -11.04
N ARG A 42 -28.81 35.13 -11.98
CA ARG A 42 -29.22 33.74 -11.71
C ARG A 42 -28.20 33.04 -10.83
N ASP A 43 -26.90 33.16 -11.16
CA ASP A 43 -25.82 32.59 -10.37
C ASP A 43 -25.81 33.16 -8.95
N ARG A 44 -25.97 34.49 -8.81
CA ARG A 44 -26.06 35.10 -7.48
C ARG A 44 -27.25 34.56 -6.69
N GLN A 45 -28.41 34.35 -7.33
CA GLN A 45 -29.58 33.78 -6.66
C GLN A 45 -29.33 32.33 -6.23
N HIS A 46 -28.62 31.55 -7.06
CA HIS A 46 -28.24 30.17 -6.73
C HIS A 46 -27.31 30.16 -5.50
N VAL A 47 -26.25 30.93 -5.53
CA VAL A 47 -25.29 31.06 -4.41
C VAL A 47 -25.98 31.55 -3.14
N GLN A 48 -26.94 32.47 -3.24
CA GLN A 48 -27.70 32.92 -2.08
C GLN A 48 -28.57 31.82 -1.47
N ARG A 49 -29.19 30.94 -2.28
CA ARG A 49 -29.96 29.79 -1.79
C ARG A 49 -29.04 28.77 -1.13
N ASP A 50 -27.89 28.49 -1.73
CA ASP A 50 -26.90 27.57 -1.16
C ASP A 50 -26.35 28.09 0.16
N LEU A 51 -26.08 29.39 0.25
CA LEU A 51 -25.65 30.05 1.48
C LEU A 51 -26.72 29.95 2.57
N ALA A 52 -27.98 30.19 2.24
CA ALA A 52 -29.08 30.07 3.20
C ALA A 52 -29.20 28.61 3.72
N SER A 53 -29.15 27.63 2.81
CA SER A 53 -29.16 26.21 3.19
C SER A 53 -27.97 25.81 4.05
N ALA A 54 -26.78 26.32 3.74
CA ALA A 54 -25.59 26.09 4.55
C ALA A 54 -25.71 26.74 5.95
N GLN A 55 -26.26 27.93 6.03
CA GLN A 55 -26.51 28.62 7.32
C GLN A 55 -27.51 27.86 8.20
N GLU A 56 -28.56 27.29 7.62
CA GLU A 56 -29.53 26.44 8.32
C GLU A 56 -28.86 25.18 8.86
N LYS A 57 -28.08 24.48 8.04
CA LYS A 57 -27.29 23.31 8.49
C LYS A 57 -26.30 23.64 9.60
N ILE A 58 -25.66 24.81 9.56
CA ILE A 58 -24.79 25.28 10.63
C ILE A 58 -25.56 25.54 11.90
N ALA A 59 -26.76 26.08 11.82
CA ALA A 59 -27.63 26.32 12.99
C ALA A 59 -28.04 24.98 13.62
N ASP A 60 -28.47 24.01 12.83
CA ASP A 60 -28.81 22.65 13.29
C ASP A 60 -27.64 21.95 13.94
N MET A 61 -26.46 21.99 13.30
CA MET A 61 -25.25 21.41 13.89
C MET A 61 -24.88 22.09 15.24
N LYS A 62 -25.06 23.39 15.37
CA LYS A 62 -24.82 24.07 16.64
C LYS A 62 -25.77 23.58 17.75
N ILE A 63 -27.03 23.37 17.41
CA ILE A 63 -28.03 22.82 18.37
C ILE A 63 -27.62 21.40 18.76
N GLN A 64 -27.23 20.55 17.80
CA GLN A 64 -26.75 19.20 18.08
C GLN A 64 -25.50 19.19 18.96
N ILE A 65 -24.54 20.09 18.71
CA ILE A 65 -23.33 20.21 19.53
C ILE A 65 -23.69 20.62 20.97
N VAL A 66 -24.65 21.53 21.16
CA VAL A 66 -25.11 21.92 22.49
C VAL A 66 -25.77 20.73 23.18
N GLN A 67 -26.63 20.01 22.49
CA GLN A 67 -27.29 18.83 23.04
C GLN A 67 -26.26 17.74 23.41
N LEU A 68 -25.31 17.44 22.53
CA LEU A 68 -24.22 16.49 22.82
C LEU A 68 -23.36 16.94 24.01
N LYS A 69 -23.14 18.24 24.20
CA LYS A 69 -22.41 18.76 25.38
C LYS A 69 -23.20 18.55 26.67
N ILE A 70 -24.51 18.80 26.65
CA ILE A 70 -25.40 18.55 27.79
C ILE A 70 -25.43 17.05 28.11
N ASP A 71 -25.61 16.18 27.10
CA ASP A 71 -25.65 14.76 27.28
C ASP A 71 -24.30 14.23 27.82
N ASN A 72 -23.16 14.80 27.36
CA ASN A 72 -21.84 14.44 27.84
C ASN A 72 -21.58 14.91 29.29
N GLN A 73 -22.12 16.07 29.69
CA GLN A 73 -22.05 16.55 31.10
C GLN A 73 -22.92 15.72 32.05
N GLN A 74 -24.01 15.13 31.54
CA GLN A 74 -24.89 14.27 32.32
C GLN A 74 -24.42 12.81 32.38
N ARG A 75 -23.47 12.42 31.52
CA ARG A 75 -22.87 11.09 31.60
C ARG A 75 -22.00 11.00 32.83
N GLN A 76 -22.26 10.03 33.66
CA GLN A 76 -21.33 9.62 34.69
C GLN A 76 -19.96 9.32 34.05
N PRO A 77 -18.84 9.62 34.74
CA PRO A 77 -17.52 9.28 34.18
C PRO A 77 -17.54 7.82 33.70
N PRO A 78 -16.96 7.54 32.54
CA PRO A 78 -17.00 6.20 31.97
C PRO A 78 -16.36 5.24 32.96
N VAL A 79 -17.17 4.45 33.64
CA VAL A 79 -16.68 3.31 34.40
C VAL A 79 -16.25 2.28 33.40
N LEU A 80 -14.95 1.92 33.38
CA LEU A 80 -14.48 0.82 32.53
C LEU A 80 -15.32 -0.41 32.83
N PRO A 81 -15.83 -1.09 31.78
CA PRO A 81 -16.60 -2.30 31.98
C PRO A 81 -15.74 -3.31 32.75
N HIS A 82 -16.30 -3.93 33.76
CA HIS A 82 -15.61 -4.96 34.57
C HIS A 82 -14.85 -5.93 33.67
N ASP A 83 -13.55 -6.08 33.91
CA ASP A 83 -12.63 -6.91 33.15
C ASP A 83 -11.89 -7.87 34.10
N PRO A 84 -12.55 -8.96 34.55
CA PRO A 84 -11.95 -9.86 35.52
C PRO A 84 -10.69 -10.49 34.94
N ALA A 85 -9.65 -10.54 35.75
CA ALA A 85 -8.40 -11.16 35.38
C ALA A 85 -8.62 -12.61 34.90
N LEU A 86 -7.89 -13.02 33.89
CA LEU A 86 -7.90 -14.40 33.43
C LEU A 86 -7.22 -15.31 34.49
N PRO A 87 -7.59 -16.60 34.55
CA PRO A 87 -6.91 -17.56 35.45
C PRO A 87 -5.40 -17.51 35.27
N CYS A 88 -4.66 -17.37 36.39
CA CYS A 88 -3.19 -17.24 36.41
C CYS A 88 -2.66 -15.96 35.70
N HIS A 89 -3.47 -14.92 35.50
CA HIS A 89 -3.07 -13.63 34.97
C HIS A 89 -3.48 -12.49 35.92
N GLU A 90 -2.75 -11.38 35.85
CA GLU A 90 -3.06 -10.15 36.58
C GLU A 90 -4.05 -9.25 35.85
N PHE A 91 -4.29 -9.50 34.55
CA PHE A 91 -5.06 -8.62 33.66
C PHE A 91 -6.21 -9.37 33.02
N GLY A 92 -7.28 -8.65 32.76
CA GLY A 92 -8.46 -9.14 32.05
C GLY A 92 -8.29 -9.14 30.51
N PRO A 93 -9.13 -9.89 29.80
CA PRO A 93 -9.02 -10.05 28.37
C PRO A 93 -9.27 -8.76 27.57
N LYS A 94 -10.01 -7.76 28.13
CA LYS A 94 -10.22 -6.48 27.48
C LYS A 94 -8.94 -5.65 27.46
N ILE A 95 -8.27 -5.51 28.60
CA ILE A 95 -6.97 -4.82 28.68
C ILE A 95 -5.94 -5.51 27.80
N ILE A 96 -5.89 -6.84 27.83
CA ILE A 96 -4.97 -7.61 26.99
C ILE A 96 -5.23 -7.34 25.51
N SER A 97 -6.49 -7.41 25.06
CA SER A 97 -6.85 -7.21 23.65
C SER A 97 -6.50 -5.79 23.16
N VAL A 98 -6.78 -4.77 23.96
CA VAL A 98 -6.43 -3.37 23.61
C VAL A 98 -4.92 -3.19 23.55
N CYS A 99 -4.17 -3.67 24.53
CA CYS A 99 -2.70 -3.58 24.54
C CYS A 99 -2.06 -4.31 23.37
N VAL A 100 -2.56 -5.49 23.00
CA VAL A 100 -2.08 -6.27 21.83
C VAL A 100 -2.37 -5.52 20.54
N ASN A 101 -3.57 -4.99 20.35
CA ASN A 101 -3.94 -4.23 19.16
C ASN A 101 -3.13 -2.92 19.04
N LEU A 102 -2.96 -2.20 20.13
CA LEU A 102 -2.09 -1.03 20.13
C LEU A 102 -0.64 -1.41 19.82
N ALA A 103 -0.13 -2.52 20.40
CA ALA A 103 1.24 -2.96 20.14
C ALA A 103 1.49 -3.30 18.68
N ALA A 104 0.52 -3.91 18.00
CA ALA A 104 0.59 -4.20 16.56
C ALA A 104 0.70 -2.93 15.72
N ASN A 105 0.07 -1.83 16.14
CA ASN A 105 0.01 -0.58 15.37
C ASN A 105 1.10 0.44 15.73
N VAL A 106 1.36 0.65 17.03
CA VAL A 106 2.28 1.71 17.51
C VAL A 106 3.53 1.15 18.21
N GLY A 107 3.61 -0.17 18.39
CA GLY A 107 4.72 -0.89 19.04
C GLY A 107 4.57 -1.05 20.55
N LEU A 108 5.34 -1.99 21.10
CA LEU A 108 5.16 -2.52 22.46
C LEU A 108 5.27 -1.45 23.56
N ARG A 109 6.27 -0.59 23.50
CA ARG A 109 6.45 0.46 24.52
C ARG A 109 5.44 1.58 24.37
N ALA A 110 5.12 1.94 23.13
CA ALA A 110 4.15 2.98 22.85
C ALA A 110 2.73 2.54 23.22
N SER A 111 2.39 1.24 23.05
CA SER A 111 1.07 0.73 23.43
C SER A 111 0.74 0.97 24.90
N VAL A 112 1.68 0.69 25.80
CA VAL A 112 1.51 0.94 27.24
C VAL A 112 1.35 2.43 27.54
N ARG A 113 2.16 3.28 26.91
CA ARG A 113 2.03 4.74 27.06
C ARG A 113 0.71 5.27 26.54
N CYS A 114 0.22 4.77 25.41
CA CYS A 114 -1.09 5.15 24.88
C CYS A 114 -2.21 4.77 25.84
N MET A 115 -2.14 3.58 26.43
CA MET A 115 -3.10 3.17 27.46
C MET A 115 -3.05 4.07 28.68
N ASP A 116 -1.86 4.39 29.20
CA ASP A 116 -1.66 5.30 30.32
C ASP A 116 -2.31 6.66 30.07
N ILE A 117 -2.04 7.26 28.92
CA ILE A 117 -2.64 8.55 28.51
C ILE A 117 -4.18 8.48 28.44
N VAL A 118 -4.72 7.42 27.85
CA VAL A 118 -6.17 7.24 27.68
C VAL A 118 -6.84 7.05 29.04
N LEU A 119 -6.28 6.21 29.93
CA LEU A 119 -6.84 5.97 31.25
C LEU A 119 -6.76 7.22 32.12
N ALA A 120 -5.64 7.94 32.11
CA ALA A 120 -5.48 9.21 32.81
C ALA A 120 -6.50 10.25 32.31
N TRP A 121 -6.72 10.34 30.99
CA TRP A 121 -7.72 11.24 30.41
C TRP A 121 -9.15 10.88 30.83
N LEU A 122 -9.45 9.58 30.99
CA LEU A 122 -10.74 9.08 31.48
C LEU A 122 -10.89 9.21 33.01
N GLY A 123 -9.82 9.58 33.72
CA GLY A 123 -9.81 9.64 35.19
C GLY A 123 -9.87 8.23 35.84
N VAL A 124 -9.40 7.23 35.16
CA VAL A 124 -9.39 5.83 35.62
C VAL A 124 -7.98 5.49 36.10
N ASP A 125 -7.88 5.11 37.39
CA ASP A 125 -6.63 4.57 37.96
C ASP A 125 -6.66 3.04 37.86
N GLU A 126 -6.07 2.52 36.80
CA GLU A 126 -5.99 1.09 36.51
C GLU A 126 -4.52 0.69 36.33
N ARG A 127 -4.15 -0.45 36.89
CA ARG A 127 -2.80 -0.99 36.76
C ARG A 127 -2.54 -1.37 35.30
N LEU A 128 -1.42 -0.90 34.75
CA LEU A 128 -0.97 -1.22 33.39
C LEU A 128 0.10 -2.30 33.38
N PRO A 129 0.16 -3.11 32.29
CA PRO A 129 1.21 -4.10 32.11
C PRO A 129 2.54 -3.42 31.75
N ASP A 130 3.66 -4.08 32.08
CA ASP A 130 4.94 -3.74 31.45
C ASP A 130 4.94 -4.15 29.95
N TRP A 131 5.70 -3.44 29.13
CA TRP A 131 5.80 -3.73 27.69
C TRP A 131 6.33 -5.14 27.38
N THR A 132 7.11 -5.75 28.29
CA THR A 132 7.58 -7.15 28.14
C THR A 132 6.43 -8.13 28.35
N THR A 133 5.47 -7.80 29.19
CA THR A 133 4.23 -8.57 29.38
C THR A 133 3.38 -8.50 28.12
N VAL A 134 3.17 -7.30 27.56
CA VAL A 134 2.45 -7.12 26.28
C VAL A 134 3.13 -7.90 25.15
N ARG A 135 4.47 -7.89 25.09
CA ARG A 135 5.24 -8.72 24.15
C ARG A 135 4.95 -10.21 24.32
N GLY A 136 4.91 -10.68 25.56
CA GLY A 136 4.57 -12.07 25.86
C GLY A 136 3.17 -12.45 25.40
N TRP A 137 2.19 -11.56 25.60
CA TRP A 137 0.82 -11.75 25.12
C TRP A 137 0.75 -11.79 23.60
N LEU A 138 1.41 -10.85 22.92
CA LEU A 138 1.42 -10.79 21.46
C LEU A 138 2.04 -12.07 20.85
N MET A 139 3.16 -12.56 21.41
CA MET A 139 3.79 -13.80 20.97
C MET A 139 2.89 -15.01 21.23
N ARG A 140 2.23 -15.07 22.38
CA ARG A 140 1.31 -16.17 22.73
C ARG A 140 0.09 -16.19 21.82
N MET A 141 -0.50 -15.01 21.49
CA MET A 141 -1.57 -14.88 20.52
C MET A 141 -1.13 -15.35 19.12
N GLY A 142 0.11 -15.02 18.73
CA GLY A 142 0.65 -15.43 17.43
C GLY A 142 0.83 -16.94 17.33
N VAL A 143 1.39 -17.61 18.35
CA VAL A 143 1.49 -19.08 18.39
C VAL A 143 0.10 -19.72 18.42
N ALA A 144 -0.85 -19.15 19.18
CA ALA A 144 -2.21 -19.66 19.23
C ALA A 144 -2.93 -19.56 17.85
N ALA A 145 -2.60 -18.55 17.07
CA ALA A 145 -3.11 -18.44 15.69
C ALA A 145 -2.57 -19.54 14.77
N LEU A 146 -1.30 -19.94 14.96
CA LEU A 146 -0.68 -21.05 14.21
C LEU A 146 -1.22 -22.43 14.62
N GLU A 147 -1.53 -22.62 15.90
CA GLU A 147 -2.06 -23.87 16.44
C GLU A 147 -3.58 -23.97 16.31
N ALA A 148 -4.25 -22.91 15.83
CA ALA A 148 -5.68 -22.93 15.64
C ALA A 148 -6.10 -23.95 14.58
N PRO A 149 -7.15 -24.76 14.83
CA PRO A 149 -7.65 -25.73 13.84
C PRO A 149 -7.94 -25.04 12.50
N ILE A 150 -7.44 -25.60 11.41
CA ILE A 150 -7.72 -25.12 10.06
C ILE A 150 -8.93 -25.85 9.54
N GLU A 151 -9.89 -25.12 8.95
CA GLU A 151 -11.04 -25.70 8.28
C GLU A 151 -10.54 -26.46 7.05
N GLN A 152 -10.92 -27.74 6.93
CA GLN A 152 -10.64 -28.51 5.72
C GLN A 152 -11.61 -28.10 4.61
N ALA A 153 -11.06 -27.70 3.47
CA ALA A 153 -11.83 -27.27 2.32
C ALA A 153 -11.02 -27.40 1.02
N ASP A 154 -11.72 -27.44 -0.08
CA ASP A 154 -11.20 -27.55 -1.44
C ASP A 154 -11.17 -26.24 -2.22
N ASP A 155 -11.60 -25.13 -1.60
CA ASP A 155 -11.65 -23.80 -2.19
C ASP A 155 -10.60 -22.83 -1.59
N TRP A 156 -9.58 -23.35 -0.91
CA TRP A 156 -8.47 -22.53 -0.43
C TRP A 156 -7.62 -22.02 -1.57
N ILE A 157 -7.34 -20.71 -1.56
CA ILE A 157 -6.30 -20.08 -2.37
C ILE A 157 -5.14 -19.79 -1.42
N TRP A 158 -4.03 -20.47 -1.62
CA TRP A 158 -2.83 -20.28 -0.81
C TRP A 158 -1.92 -19.22 -1.44
N MET A 159 -1.45 -18.29 -0.63
CA MET A 159 -0.45 -17.29 -1.00
C MET A 159 0.81 -17.57 -0.16
N ALA A 160 1.89 -17.92 -0.83
CA ALA A 160 3.14 -18.32 -0.18
C ALA A 160 4.28 -17.37 -0.56
N ASP A 161 5.04 -16.94 0.46
CA ASP A 161 6.23 -16.11 0.26
C ASP A 161 7.20 -16.28 1.45
N HIS A 162 8.46 -15.91 1.23
CA HIS A 162 9.50 -15.88 2.24
C HIS A 162 9.72 -14.46 2.77
N SER A 163 9.83 -14.32 4.08
CA SER A 163 10.12 -13.04 4.74
C SER A 163 11.25 -13.13 5.74
N ASN A 164 11.72 -11.95 6.16
CA ASN A 164 12.71 -11.77 7.23
C ASN A 164 14.02 -12.54 7.00
N GLN A 165 14.59 -12.36 5.81
CA GLN A 165 15.85 -12.99 5.48
C GLN A 165 17.02 -12.38 6.23
N ILE A 166 17.79 -13.24 6.95
CA ILE A 166 19.12 -12.92 7.48
C ILE A 166 20.09 -14.01 7.04
N GLY A 167 20.94 -13.67 6.10
CA GLY A 167 21.79 -14.65 5.46
C GLY A 167 20.96 -15.72 4.76
N GLN A 168 21.05 -16.96 5.26
CA GLN A 168 20.31 -18.11 4.74
C GLN A 168 19.03 -18.42 5.54
N GLU A 169 18.84 -17.75 6.68
CA GLU A 169 17.61 -17.87 7.49
C GLU A 169 16.48 -17.08 6.85
N LYS A 170 15.36 -17.74 6.55
CA LYS A 170 14.12 -17.15 6.00
C LYS A 170 12.92 -17.74 6.75
N ALA A 171 11.86 -16.97 6.90
CA ALA A 171 10.58 -17.48 7.38
C ALA A 171 9.64 -17.68 6.19
N LEU A 172 9.14 -18.91 6.03
CA LEU A 172 8.05 -19.21 5.12
C LEU A 172 6.74 -18.77 5.77
N ALA A 173 5.92 -18.02 5.06
CA ALA A 173 4.54 -17.72 5.44
C ALA A 173 3.59 -18.16 4.34
N ILE A 174 2.54 -18.88 4.72
CA ILE A 174 1.43 -19.23 3.85
C ILE A 174 0.14 -18.72 4.48
N ILE A 175 -0.54 -17.83 3.78
CA ILE A 175 -1.88 -17.39 4.14
C ILE A 175 -2.89 -17.98 3.16
N GLY A 176 -4.11 -18.20 3.62
CA GLY A 176 -5.21 -18.74 2.81
C GLY A 176 -6.38 -17.77 2.73
N LEU A 177 -6.93 -17.66 1.54
CA LEU A 177 -8.20 -17.03 1.24
C LEU A 177 -9.17 -18.11 0.74
N ARG A 178 -10.40 -18.13 1.24
CA ARG A 178 -11.45 -19.00 0.70
C ARG A 178 -12.01 -18.39 -0.57
N ALA A 179 -12.02 -19.11 -1.69
CA ALA A 179 -12.60 -18.62 -2.95
C ALA A 179 -14.09 -18.24 -2.77
N SER A 180 -14.83 -19.00 -1.97
CA SER A 180 -16.21 -18.69 -1.59
C SER A 180 -16.41 -17.41 -0.78
N LYS A 181 -15.34 -16.90 -0.15
CA LYS A 181 -15.34 -15.66 0.66
C LYS A 181 -14.54 -14.54 0.00
N MET A 182 -14.15 -14.70 -1.27
CA MET A 182 -13.40 -13.68 -1.98
C MET A 182 -14.21 -12.38 -2.10
N PRO A 183 -13.67 -11.22 -1.75
CA PRO A 183 -14.37 -9.94 -1.85
C PRO A 183 -14.87 -9.67 -3.29
N SER A 184 -15.95 -8.92 -3.44
CA SER A 184 -16.49 -8.55 -4.76
C SER A 184 -15.45 -7.79 -5.60
N PRO A 185 -15.53 -7.86 -6.95
CA PRO A 185 -14.68 -7.05 -7.82
C PRO A 185 -14.68 -5.56 -7.42
N GLY A 186 -13.52 -4.94 -7.44
CA GLY A 186 -13.35 -3.55 -6.98
C GLY A 186 -13.12 -3.39 -5.48
N THR A 187 -13.19 -4.48 -4.70
CA THR A 187 -12.91 -4.46 -3.26
C THR A 187 -11.57 -5.15 -3.00
N ALA A 188 -10.66 -4.45 -2.34
CA ALA A 188 -9.36 -5.01 -1.97
C ALA A 188 -9.49 -6.12 -0.90
N ILE A 189 -8.66 -7.14 -1.00
CA ILE A 189 -8.52 -8.18 0.03
C ILE A 189 -7.91 -7.54 1.28
N ARG A 190 -8.52 -7.78 2.44
CA ARG A 190 -8.09 -7.26 3.74
C ARG A 190 -7.48 -8.37 4.60
N HIS A 191 -6.81 -7.98 5.69
CA HIS A 191 -6.25 -8.95 6.64
C HIS A 191 -7.33 -9.85 7.27
N GLU A 192 -8.55 -9.35 7.45
CA GLU A 192 -9.69 -10.10 7.97
C GLU A 192 -10.25 -11.16 7.01
N ASP A 193 -9.98 -11.02 5.70
CA ASP A 193 -10.42 -11.97 4.68
C ASP A 193 -9.50 -13.20 4.59
N VAL A 194 -8.28 -13.08 5.11
CA VAL A 194 -7.25 -14.12 5.02
C VAL A 194 -6.96 -14.75 6.38
N ARG A 195 -6.44 -15.98 6.32
CA ARG A 195 -6.03 -16.73 7.49
C ARG A 195 -4.58 -17.16 7.36
N LEU A 196 -3.81 -17.07 8.46
CA LEU A 196 -2.52 -17.69 8.51
C LEU A 196 -2.68 -19.21 8.57
N LEU A 197 -2.15 -19.90 7.56
CA LEU A 197 -2.20 -21.35 7.47
C LEU A 197 -0.90 -21.99 7.94
N MET A 198 0.24 -21.32 7.66
CA MET A 198 1.56 -21.81 8.05
C MET A 198 2.53 -20.64 8.25
N PHE A 199 3.39 -20.75 9.24
CA PHE A 199 4.52 -19.85 9.44
C PHE A 199 5.69 -20.64 10.03
N GLU A 200 6.71 -20.87 9.21
CA GLU A 200 7.86 -21.72 9.56
C GLU A 200 9.18 -20.98 9.29
N PRO A 201 9.94 -20.61 10.33
CA PRO A 201 11.33 -20.21 10.17
C PRO A 201 12.20 -21.39 9.74
N GLY A 202 13.12 -21.15 8.81
CA GLY A 202 13.99 -22.20 8.30
C GLY A 202 15.30 -21.68 7.70
N ILE A 203 16.20 -22.58 7.37
CA ILE A 203 17.50 -22.28 6.79
C ILE A 203 17.59 -22.96 5.43
N ASN A 204 18.04 -22.22 4.41
CA ASN A 204 18.28 -22.79 3.07
C ASN A 204 17.09 -23.55 2.47
N TRP A 205 15.93 -22.95 2.48
CA TRP A 205 14.74 -23.53 1.85
C TRP A 205 15.03 -24.01 0.44
N LYS A 206 14.77 -25.30 0.18
CA LYS A 206 14.89 -25.97 -1.11
C LYS A 206 13.51 -26.38 -1.61
N THR A 207 13.42 -26.74 -2.89
CA THR A 207 12.19 -27.26 -3.50
C THR A 207 11.59 -28.43 -2.69
N ALA A 208 12.41 -29.37 -2.22
CA ALA A 208 11.93 -30.50 -1.41
C ALA A 208 11.32 -30.05 -0.06
N ASP A 209 11.90 -29.04 0.59
CA ASP A 209 11.37 -28.51 1.85
C ASP A 209 10.01 -27.83 1.62
N MET A 210 9.89 -27.10 0.50
CA MET A 210 8.64 -26.47 0.10
C MET A 210 7.57 -27.48 -0.26
N SER A 211 7.92 -28.52 -1.04
CA SER A 211 7.01 -29.62 -1.36
C SER A 211 6.47 -30.28 -0.09
N ALA A 212 7.36 -30.61 0.84
CA ALA A 212 6.97 -31.18 2.12
C ALA A 212 6.09 -30.22 2.98
N ALA A 213 6.35 -28.90 2.93
CA ALA A 213 5.53 -27.91 3.61
C ALA A 213 4.11 -27.83 3.02
N TYR A 214 4.00 -27.80 1.71
CA TYR A 214 2.70 -27.81 1.03
C TYR A 214 1.91 -29.09 1.28
N GLU A 215 2.56 -30.27 1.27
CA GLU A 215 1.91 -31.53 1.61
C GLU A 215 1.37 -31.55 3.06
N ARG A 216 2.21 -31.17 4.02
CA ARG A 216 1.77 -31.04 5.43
C ARG A 216 0.58 -30.08 5.59
N LEU A 217 0.55 -29.02 4.78
CA LEU A 217 -0.57 -28.09 4.79
C LEU A 217 -1.81 -28.69 4.15
N ALA A 218 -1.66 -29.41 3.04
CA ALA A 218 -2.77 -30.08 2.36
C ALA A 218 -3.44 -31.15 3.24
N GLU A 219 -2.67 -31.85 4.05
CA GLU A 219 -3.20 -32.80 5.05
C GLU A 219 -4.07 -32.09 6.10
N LYS A 220 -3.72 -30.86 6.47
CA LYS A 220 -4.41 -30.08 7.52
C LYS A 220 -5.58 -29.27 6.99
N ALA A 221 -5.43 -28.65 5.83
CA ALA A 221 -6.36 -27.66 5.28
C ALA A 221 -7.25 -28.20 4.14
N GLY A 222 -6.91 -29.35 3.59
CA GLY A 222 -7.49 -29.88 2.35
C GLY A 222 -6.69 -29.45 1.11
N GLN A 223 -7.09 -29.97 -0.04
CA GLN A 223 -6.47 -29.64 -1.33
C GLN A 223 -6.77 -28.16 -1.68
N PRO A 224 -5.74 -27.34 -2.00
CA PRO A 224 -6.01 -25.97 -2.40
C PRO A 224 -6.57 -25.91 -3.84
N LEU A 225 -7.49 -24.98 -4.07
CA LEU A 225 -7.93 -24.59 -5.41
C LEU A 225 -6.78 -23.97 -6.20
N ALA A 226 -5.99 -23.10 -5.55
CA ALA A 226 -4.88 -22.44 -6.19
C ALA A 226 -3.72 -22.16 -5.21
N VAL A 227 -2.49 -22.15 -5.75
CA VAL A 227 -1.29 -21.69 -5.04
C VAL A 227 -0.71 -20.51 -5.80
N LEU A 228 -0.59 -19.36 -5.12
CA LEU A 228 -0.02 -18.13 -5.63
C LEU A 228 1.36 -17.90 -5.01
N THR A 229 2.38 -17.71 -5.86
CA THR A 229 3.77 -17.47 -5.43
C THR A 229 4.41 -16.32 -6.20
N ASP A 230 5.46 -15.71 -5.61
CA ASP A 230 6.25 -14.64 -6.24
C ASP A 230 7.15 -15.11 -7.40
N GLY A 231 7.20 -16.43 -7.66
CA GLY A 231 8.01 -17.06 -8.70
C GLY A 231 9.45 -17.36 -8.26
N ALA A 232 9.79 -17.24 -6.97
CA ALA A 232 11.03 -17.82 -6.45
C ALA A 232 11.07 -19.33 -6.77
N CYS A 233 12.25 -19.82 -7.25
CA CYS A 233 12.35 -21.18 -7.79
C CYS A 233 11.86 -22.23 -6.78
N GLU A 234 12.28 -22.10 -5.52
CA GLU A 234 11.91 -23.07 -4.48
C GLU A 234 10.40 -23.10 -4.20
N LEU A 235 9.74 -21.93 -4.17
CA LEU A 235 8.29 -21.81 -3.94
C LEU A 235 7.50 -22.38 -5.13
N ARG A 236 7.87 -21.97 -6.34
CA ARG A 236 7.22 -22.38 -7.58
C ARG A 236 7.37 -23.88 -7.83
N ASP A 237 8.61 -24.38 -7.74
CA ASP A 237 8.90 -25.78 -8.06
C ASP A 237 8.34 -26.73 -6.99
N GLY A 238 8.26 -26.29 -5.72
CA GLY A 238 7.54 -27.00 -4.67
C GLY A 238 6.03 -27.05 -4.94
N ALA A 239 5.45 -25.96 -5.43
CA ALA A 239 4.03 -25.93 -5.81
C ALA A 239 3.73 -26.75 -7.07
N LEU A 240 4.69 -26.84 -8.03
CA LEU A 240 4.61 -27.75 -9.18
C LEU A 240 4.58 -29.21 -8.74
N THR A 241 5.38 -29.59 -7.74
CA THR A 241 5.35 -30.94 -7.19
C THR A 241 3.97 -31.25 -6.60
N LEU A 242 3.41 -30.34 -5.82
CA LEU A 242 2.05 -30.48 -5.29
C LEU A 242 1.01 -30.64 -6.41
N GLN A 243 1.11 -29.84 -7.49
CA GLN A 243 0.20 -29.92 -8.63
C GLN A 243 0.31 -31.25 -9.37
N ASN A 244 1.51 -31.83 -9.51
CA ASN A 244 1.69 -33.13 -10.15
C ASN A 244 0.93 -34.24 -9.41
N ASP A 245 0.91 -34.18 -8.07
CA ASP A 245 0.18 -35.11 -7.22
C ASP A 245 -1.31 -34.75 -7.11
N ARG A 246 -1.66 -33.49 -7.37
CA ARG A 246 -3.02 -32.91 -7.25
C ARG A 246 -3.34 -32.03 -8.47
N PRO A 247 -3.68 -32.63 -9.63
CA PRO A 247 -3.81 -31.92 -10.92
C PRO A 247 -4.86 -30.79 -10.94
N ASP A 248 -5.86 -30.85 -10.08
CA ASP A 248 -6.93 -29.83 -9.98
C ASP A 248 -6.45 -28.53 -9.29
N THR A 249 -5.27 -28.54 -8.67
CA THR A 249 -4.68 -27.36 -8.04
C THR A 249 -4.09 -26.42 -9.10
N LEU A 250 -4.55 -25.19 -9.15
CA LEU A 250 -4.06 -24.17 -10.08
C LEU A 250 -2.78 -23.49 -9.56
N LEU A 251 -1.80 -23.34 -10.42
CA LEU A 251 -0.62 -22.53 -10.11
C LEU A 251 -0.77 -21.14 -10.73
N VAL A 252 -0.72 -20.13 -9.89
CA VAL A 252 -0.87 -18.72 -10.26
C VAL A 252 0.42 -17.97 -9.94
N GLY A 253 0.98 -17.28 -10.94
CA GLY A 253 2.14 -16.42 -10.75
C GLY A 253 1.74 -15.04 -10.24
N ASP A 254 2.63 -14.40 -9.47
CA ASP A 254 2.44 -13.02 -9.06
C ASP A 254 2.55 -12.07 -10.26
N PHE A 255 1.42 -11.44 -10.61
CA PHE A 255 1.33 -10.50 -11.71
C PHE A 255 2.23 -9.28 -11.52
N LYS A 256 2.34 -8.77 -10.29
CA LYS A 256 3.15 -7.59 -9.97
C LYS A 256 4.65 -7.88 -10.17
N HIS A 257 5.12 -9.05 -9.73
CA HIS A 257 6.47 -9.52 -9.99
C HIS A 257 6.73 -9.74 -11.49
N HIS A 258 5.78 -10.36 -12.19
CA HIS A 258 5.87 -10.53 -13.64
C HIS A 258 5.96 -9.18 -14.35
N ALA A 259 5.11 -8.22 -14.01
CA ALA A 259 5.11 -6.88 -14.58
C ALA A 259 6.44 -6.13 -14.34
N ALA A 260 7.02 -6.27 -13.14
CA ALA A 260 8.34 -5.72 -12.85
C ALA A 260 9.45 -6.38 -13.70
N ASN A 261 9.35 -7.68 -13.96
CA ASN A 261 10.31 -8.41 -14.81
C ASN A 261 10.19 -7.98 -16.28
N VAL A 262 8.98 -7.88 -16.83
CA VAL A 262 8.73 -7.37 -18.19
C VAL A 262 9.28 -5.94 -18.32
N LEU A 263 8.98 -5.08 -17.36
CA LEU A 263 9.48 -3.70 -17.34
C LEU A 263 11.03 -3.68 -17.28
N LYS A 264 11.63 -4.55 -16.49
CA LYS A 264 13.09 -4.71 -16.40
C LYS A 264 13.70 -5.16 -17.73
N GLN A 265 13.07 -6.09 -18.43
CA GLN A 265 13.56 -6.56 -19.74
C GLN A 265 13.50 -5.43 -20.79
N VAL A 266 12.42 -4.65 -20.81
CA VAL A 266 12.21 -3.61 -21.82
C VAL A 266 12.98 -2.31 -21.49
N VAL A 267 12.90 -1.83 -20.26
CA VAL A 267 13.51 -0.55 -19.85
C VAL A 267 14.94 -0.76 -19.36
N GLY A 268 15.21 -1.86 -18.65
CA GLY A 268 16.53 -2.15 -18.08
C GLY A 268 17.59 -2.51 -19.11
N ALA A 269 17.20 -2.97 -20.31
CA ALA A 269 18.11 -3.21 -21.43
C ALA A 269 18.61 -1.90 -22.08
N ASP A 270 17.99 -0.76 -21.77
CA ASP A 270 18.39 0.54 -22.31
C ASP A 270 19.61 1.08 -21.53
N GLU A 271 20.76 1.22 -22.18
CA GLU A 271 21.96 1.79 -21.58
C GLU A 271 21.74 3.21 -21.04
N ARG A 272 20.85 3.98 -21.65
CA ARG A 272 20.50 5.33 -21.17
C ARG A 272 19.77 5.26 -19.84
N PHE A 273 19.00 4.21 -19.59
CA PHE A 273 18.35 4.00 -18.29
C PHE A 273 19.36 3.76 -17.17
N SER A 274 20.42 2.99 -17.42
CA SER A 274 21.49 2.80 -16.46
C SER A 274 22.22 4.11 -16.14
N LYS A 275 22.51 4.95 -17.14
CA LYS A 275 23.09 6.28 -16.96
C LYS A 275 22.16 7.21 -16.15
N PHE A 276 20.86 7.20 -16.47
CA PHE A 276 19.84 7.98 -15.76
C PHE A 276 19.77 7.60 -14.28
N THR A 277 19.72 6.32 -13.95
CA THR A 277 19.65 5.85 -12.55
C THR A 277 20.90 6.18 -11.76
N SER A 278 22.08 6.05 -12.37
CA SER A 278 23.36 6.45 -11.77
C SER A 278 23.39 7.96 -11.47
N GLN A 279 23.01 8.80 -12.44
CA GLN A 279 22.95 10.25 -12.26
C GLN A 279 21.89 10.66 -11.23
N THR A 280 20.76 9.96 -11.17
CA THR A 280 19.74 10.17 -10.16
C THR A 280 20.28 9.90 -8.75
N GLY A 281 21.03 8.82 -8.55
CA GLY A 281 21.69 8.51 -7.29
C GLY A 281 22.70 9.58 -6.87
N SER A 282 23.58 10.02 -7.79
CA SER A 282 24.56 11.08 -7.56
C SER A 282 23.88 12.42 -7.25
N THR A 283 22.82 12.75 -7.97
CA THR A 283 22.01 13.96 -7.73
C THR A 283 21.42 13.96 -6.33
N ARG A 284 20.86 12.83 -5.88
CA ARG A 284 20.32 12.71 -4.52
C ARG A 284 21.35 13.10 -3.46
N SER A 285 22.55 12.54 -3.55
CA SER A 285 23.64 12.84 -2.61
C SER A 285 24.10 14.30 -2.68
N ALA A 286 24.09 14.89 -3.89
CA ALA A 286 24.56 16.24 -4.12
C ALA A 286 23.61 17.35 -3.67
N ILE A 287 22.30 17.06 -3.51
CA ILE A 287 21.30 18.10 -3.20
C ILE A 287 20.56 17.90 -1.86
N GLN A 288 20.73 16.75 -1.20
CA GLN A 288 19.97 16.40 0.02
C GLN A 288 20.15 17.38 1.19
N GLN A 289 21.24 18.13 1.24
CA GLN A 289 21.56 19.11 2.30
C GLN A 289 21.72 20.54 1.72
N THR A 290 21.03 20.83 0.63
CA THR A 290 21.05 22.14 -0.03
C THR A 290 19.66 22.73 -0.12
N GLU A 291 19.55 23.97 -0.60
CA GLU A 291 18.28 24.64 -0.91
C GLU A 291 17.42 23.87 -1.94
N LEU A 292 18.01 22.92 -2.64
CA LEU A 292 17.31 22.04 -3.60
C LEU A 292 16.75 20.76 -2.96
N ALA A 293 16.83 20.58 -1.65
CA ALA A 293 16.42 19.34 -0.97
C ALA A 293 14.96 18.94 -1.23
N HIS A 294 14.08 19.91 -1.45
CA HIS A 294 12.67 19.67 -1.80
C HIS A 294 12.47 19.08 -3.21
N LEU A 295 13.47 19.18 -4.10
CA LEU A 295 13.52 18.56 -5.42
C LEU A 295 14.37 17.28 -5.44
N MET A 296 14.69 16.74 -4.26
CA MET A 296 15.53 15.55 -4.14
C MET A 296 14.83 14.31 -4.75
N PRO A 297 15.54 13.52 -5.57
CA PRO A 297 15.00 12.27 -6.07
C PRO A 297 14.73 11.28 -4.95
N VAL A 298 13.76 10.40 -5.19
CA VAL A 298 13.51 9.27 -4.30
C VAL A 298 14.71 8.33 -4.24
N SER A 299 14.87 7.61 -3.13
CA SER A 299 15.95 6.62 -3.01
C SER A 299 15.70 5.44 -3.94
N VAL A 300 16.58 5.24 -4.91
CA VAL A 300 16.53 4.07 -5.77
C VAL A 300 17.17 2.89 -5.02
N ARG A 301 16.37 1.86 -4.72
CA ARG A 301 16.88 0.63 -4.11
C ARG A 301 17.25 -0.36 -5.22
N PRO A 302 18.52 -0.84 -5.32
CA PRO A 302 18.94 -1.69 -6.42
C PRO A 302 18.11 -2.98 -6.61
N LYS A 303 17.69 -3.62 -5.49
CA LYS A 303 16.90 -4.86 -5.52
C LYS A 303 15.43 -4.69 -5.89
N ALA A 304 14.87 -3.48 -5.73
CA ALA A 304 13.45 -3.18 -5.99
C ALA A 304 13.28 -2.06 -7.04
N GLY A 305 14.31 -1.78 -7.83
CA GLY A 305 14.38 -0.61 -8.71
C GLY A 305 13.20 -0.50 -9.67
N PHE A 306 12.78 -1.62 -10.26
CA PHE A 306 11.68 -1.64 -11.23
C PHE A 306 10.29 -1.64 -10.57
N MET A 307 10.14 -2.15 -9.35
CA MET A 307 8.88 -2.04 -8.60
C MET A 307 8.59 -0.60 -8.14
N ASN A 308 9.63 0.23 -7.99
CA ASN A 308 9.53 1.63 -7.54
C ASN A 308 9.84 2.66 -8.64
N LEU A 309 9.88 2.23 -9.89
CA LEU A 309 10.23 3.09 -11.04
C LEU A 309 9.27 4.28 -11.18
N SER A 310 7.99 4.07 -10.90
CA SER A 310 6.95 5.10 -10.94
C SER A 310 7.34 6.37 -10.15
N ALA A 311 7.84 6.20 -8.93
CA ALA A 311 8.24 7.34 -8.10
C ALA A 311 9.42 8.12 -8.69
N THR A 312 10.39 7.41 -9.27
CA THR A 312 11.57 8.02 -9.91
C THR A 312 11.17 8.77 -11.19
N LEU A 313 10.30 8.20 -12.01
CA LEU A 313 9.81 8.85 -13.23
C LEU A 313 8.92 10.05 -12.93
N LYS A 314 8.03 9.96 -11.93
CA LYS A 314 7.24 11.10 -11.45
C LYS A 314 8.14 12.25 -10.98
N TRP A 315 9.20 11.94 -10.22
CA TRP A 315 10.21 12.92 -9.84
C TRP A 315 10.88 13.55 -11.07
N ALA A 316 11.33 12.75 -12.03
CA ALA A 316 12.00 13.25 -13.22
C ALA A 316 11.09 14.17 -14.05
N ASN A 317 9.84 13.77 -14.26
CA ASN A 317 8.84 14.59 -14.96
C ASN A 317 8.56 15.91 -14.22
N MET A 318 8.42 15.87 -12.89
CA MET A 318 8.26 17.08 -12.06
C MET A 318 9.46 18.03 -12.22
N VAL A 319 10.69 17.52 -12.14
CA VAL A 319 11.88 18.36 -12.29
C VAL A 319 12.00 18.92 -13.72
N LEU A 320 11.72 18.10 -14.74
CA LEU A 320 11.70 18.56 -16.14
C LEU A 320 10.67 19.66 -16.36
N TRP A 321 9.51 19.56 -15.72
CA TRP A 321 8.50 20.61 -15.74
C TRP A 321 9.04 21.91 -15.12
N HIS A 322 9.62 21.85 -13.91
CA HIS A 322 10.22 23.01 -13.25
C HIS A 322 11.39 23.62 -14.06
N LEU A 323 12.21 22.80 -14.71
CA LEU A 323 13.27 23.28 -15.61
C LEU A 323 12.73 24.07 -16.80
N SER A 324 11.49 23.81 -17.23
CA SER A 324 10.79 24.50 -18.33
C SER A 324 9.98 25.71 -17.87
N HIS A 325 9.68 25.82 -16.56
CA HIS A 325 8.85 26.89 -15.99
C HIS A 325 9.65 27.72 -14.97
N PRO A 326 10.38 28.75 -15.42
CA PRO A 326 11.30 29.54 -14.58
C PRO A 326 10.61 30.32 -13.45
N HIS A 327 9.31 30.57 -13.56
CA HIS A 327 8.53 31.32 -12.57
C HIS A 327 7.71 30.42 -11.62
N SER A 328 8.01 29.11 -11.56
CA SER A 328 7.32 28.22 -10.62
C SER A 328 7.70 28.53 -9.16
N ALA A 329 6.74 28.43 -8.23
CA ALA A 329 6.94 28.72 -6.81
C ALA A 329 8.09 27.90 -6.17
N ALA A 330 8.32 26.66 -6.65
CA ALA A 330 9.45 25.85 -6.20
C ALA A 330 10.85 26.44 -6.53
N ARG A 331 10.90 27.51 -7.33
CA ARG A 331 12.13 28.20 -7.75
C ARG A 331 12.31 29.59 -7.12
N GLU A 332 11.39 30.03 -6.29
CA GLU A 332 11.35 31.41 -5.79
C GLU A 332 12.64 31.82 -5.06
N GLN A 333 13.33 30.86 -4.42
CA GLN A 333 14.58 31.09 -3.70
C GLN A 333 15.80 30.45 -4.39
N ILE A 334 15.66 29.94 -5.62
CA ILE A 334 16.72 29.21 -6.33
C ILE A 334 17.12 29.96 -7.59
N THR A 335 18.40 30.27 -7.73
CA THR A 335 18.92 30.89 -8.96
C THR A 335 18.78 29.91 -10.14
N PRO A 336 18.42 30.39 -11.35
CA PRO A 336 18.35 29.53 -12.55
C PRO A 336 19.66 28.77 -12.83
N GLY A 337 20.82 29.36 -12.58
CA GLY A 337 22.12 28.70 -12.69
C GLY A 337 22.23 27.50 -11.76
N ARG A 338 21.91 27.67 -10.47
CA ARG A 338 22.03 26.61 -9.47
C ARG A 338 21.17 25.40 -9.80
N MET A 339 19.94 25.63 -10.24
CA MET A 339 19.03 24.55 -10.66
C MET A 339 19.55 23.83 -11.92
N ASN A 340 20.08 24.60 -12.88
CA ASN A 340 20.65 24.04 -14.09
C ASN A 340 21.90 23.19 -13.79
N ASP A 341 22.81 23.67 -12.92
CA ASP A 341 24.02 22.94 -12.57
C ASP A 341 23.73 21.57 -11.93
N LYS A 342 22.70 21.48 -11.10
CA LYS A 342 22.41 20.25 -10.35
C LYS A 342 21.39 19.35 -11.03
N LEU A 343 20.44 19.90 -11.77
CA LEU A 343 19.29 19.17 -12.31
C LEU A 343 19.20 19.27 -13.84
N GLY A 344 19.94 20.17 -14.48
CA GLY A 344 19.87 20.45 -15.93
C GLY A 344 20.19 19.25 -16.83
N TRP A 345 20.97 18.30 -16.32
CA TRP A 345 21.28 17.05 -17.02
C TRP A 345 20.02 16.23 -17.41
N LEU A 346 18.93 16.36 -16.66
CA LEU A 346 17.66 15.71 -16.96
C LEU A 346 17.06 16.08 -18.33
N ARG A 347 17.39 17.27 -18.86
CA ARG A 347 16.90 17.68 -20.19
C ARG A 347 17.33 16.73 -21.29
N SER A 348 18.53 16.14 -21.19
CA SER A 348 19.02 15.17 -22.16
C SER A 348 18.27 13.82 -22.11
N PHE A 349 17.48 13.58 -21.06
CA PHE A 349 16.67 12.40 -20.88
C PHE A 349 15.17 12.65 -21.06
N ARG A 350 14.74 13.82 -21.53
CA ARG A 350 13.33 14.20 -21.64
C ARG A 350 12.51 13.14 -22.41
N ASP A 351 12.97 12.75 -23.59
CA ASP A 351 12.27 11.82 -24.45
C ASP A 351 12.32 10.38 -23.89
N ASP A 352 13.43 10.04 -23.25
CA ASP A 352 13.60 8.76 -22.57
C ASP A 352 12.67 8.64 -21.38
N VAL A 353 12.61 9.67 -20.52
CA VAL A 353 11.68 9.74 -19.38
C VAL A 353 10.24 9.63 -19.85
N ALA A 354 9.86 10.30 -20.95
CA ALA A 354 8.54 10.19 -21.53
C ALA A 354 8.24 8.77 -22.03
N ARG A 355 9.21 8.12 -22.69
CA ARG A 355 9.09 6.74 -23.16
C ARG A 355 8.95 5.75 -21.99
N TRP A 356 9.83 5.84 -20.98
CA TRP A 356 9.77 4.98 -19.80
C TRP A 356 8.51 5.22 -18.96
N SER A 357 8.03 6.46 -18.89
CA SER A 357 6.75 6.79 -18.22
C SER A 357 5.59 6.06 -18.88
N ARG A 358 5.52 6.02 -20.21
CA ARG A 358 4.47 5.26 -20.92
C ARG A 358 4.52 3.76 -20.59
N CYS A 359 5.72 3.15 -20.52
CA CYS A 359 5.86 1.77 -20.06
C CYS A 359 5.34 1.59 -18.63
N GLN A 360 5.67 2.53 -17.74
CA GLN A 360 5.22 2.50 -16.36
C GLN A 360 3.70 2.72 -16.23
N ASP A 361 3.10 3.54 -17.08
CA ASP A 361 1.64 3.77 -17.09
C ASP A 361 0.88 2.49 -17.46
N VAL A 362 1.40 1.72 -18.44
CA VAL A 362 0.87 0.39 -18.78
C VAL A 362 0.93 -0.54 -17.57
N VAL A 363 2.08 -0.63 -16.89
CA VAL A 363 2.24 -1.46 -15.69
C VAL A 363 1.29 -1.00 -14.58
N SER A 364 1.23 0.31 -14.31
CA SER A 364 0.39 0.86 -13.24
C SER A 364 -1.08 0.57 -13.47
N LEU A 365 -1.57 0.76 -14.70
CA LEU A 365 -2.95 0.47 -15.07
C LEU A 365 -3.24 -1.03 -14.93
N SER A 366 -2.31 -1.88 -15.38
CA SER A 366 -2.47 -3.34 -15.32
C SER A 366 -2.49 -3.86 -13.89
N VAL A 367 -1.57 -3.42 -13.03
CA VAL A 367 -1.53 -3.82 -11.62
C VAL A 367 -2.79 -3.35 -10.89
N THR A 368 -3.23 -2.11 -11.14
CA THR A 368 -4.50 -1.62 -10.58
C THR A 368 -5.68 -2.48 -11.02
N PHE A 369 -5.75 -2.80 -12.31
CA PHE A 369 -6.82 -3.65 -12.85
C PHE A 369 -6.84 -5.03 -12.18
N VAL A 370 -5.70 -5.70 -12.09
CA VAL A 370 -5.58 -7.04 -11.52
C VAL A 370 -5.89 -7.05 -10.02
N ASN A 371 -5.44 -6.03 -9.29
CA ASN A 371 -5.75 -5.90 -7.86
C ASN A 371 -7.25 -5.67 -7.60
N GLU A 372 -7.92 -4.91 -8.47
CA GLU A 372 -9.35 -4.64 -8.35
C GLU A 372 -10.22 -5.80 -8.82
N GLN A 373 -9.86 -6.41 -9.94
CA GLN A 373 -10.73 -7.38 -10.62
C GLN A 373 -10.33 -8.83 -10.34
N GLY A 374 -9.05 -9.10 -10.08
CA GLY A 374 -8.48 -10.45 -10.06
C GLY A 374 -8.34 -11.04 -11.45
N LEU A 375 -8.01 -12.32 -11.49
CA LEU A 375 -7.97 -13.16 -12.69
C LEU A 375 -9.34 -13.83 -12.88
N PHE A 376 -9.91 -13.74 -14.07
CA PHE A 376 -11.17 -14.37 -14.49
C PHE A 376 -11.17 -14.57 -16.00
N CYS A 377 -12.04 -15.40 -16.54
CA CYS A 377 -12.15 -15.64 -17.98
C CYS A 377 -12.50 -14.33 -18.72
N GLY A 378 -11.61 -13.83 -19.59
CA GLY A 378 -11.76 -12.56 -20.32
C GLY A 378 -11.09 -11.35 -19.66
N ALA A 379 -10.29 -11.53 -18.59
CA ALA A 379 -9.55 -10.45 -17.93
C ALA A 379 -8.55 -9.79 -18.88
N ALA A 380 -7.81 -10.56 -19.70
CA ALA A 380 -6.88 -10.02 -20.69
C ALA A 380 -7.57 -9.15 -21.72
N ASP A 381 -8.73 -9.54 -22.21
CA ASP A 381 -9.51 -8.75 -23.16
C ASP A 381 -10.06 -7.47 -22.53
N GLN A 382 -10.47 -7.55 -21.26
CA GLN A 382 -10.93 -6.37 -20.52
C GLN A 382 -9.77 -5.39 -20.26
N LEU A 383 -8.60 -5.89 -19.87
CA LEU A 383 -7.40 -5.08 -19.71
C LEU A 383 -6.96 -4.46 -21.05
N SER A 384 -6.96 -5.23 -22.13
CA SER A 384 -6.64 -4.73 -23.48
C SER A 384 -7.54 -3.56 -23.90
N ARG A 385 -8.84 -3.62 -23.55
CA ARG A 385 -9.75 -2.48 -23.79
C ARG A 385 -9.37 -1.25 -22.99
N ARG A 386 -8.89 -1.39 -21.74
CA ARG A 386 -8.40 -0.26 -20.93
C ARG A 386 -7.14 0.38 -21.53
N PHE A 387 -6.28 -0.40 -22.20
CA PHE A 387 -5.09 0.14 -22.88
C PHE A 387 -5.42 1.09 -24.03
N ARG A 388 -6.65 1.07 -24.58
CA ARG A 388 -7.08 2.04 -25.60
C ARG A 388 -7.04 3.49 -25.13
N SER A 389 -7.05 3.73 -23.83
CA SER A 389 -6.89 5.08 -23.24
C SER A 389 -5.43 5.54 -23.19
N LEU A 390 -4.47 4.65 -23.47
CA LEU A 390 -3.04 4.93 -23.46
C LEU A 390 -2.53 5.04 -24.91
N GLU A 391 -1.64 6.00 -25.15
CA GLU A 391 -0.89 6.09 -26.41
C GLU A 391 0.26 5.09 -26.41
N LEU A 392 -0.02 3.85 -26.78
CA LEU A 392 1.01 2.81 -26.85
C LEU A 392 1.93 3.03 -28.05
N CYS A 393 3.22 2.84 -27.85
CA CYS A 393 4.22 2.91 -28.89
C CYS A 393 5.42 2.00 -28.54
N GLY A 394 5.98 1.32 -29.51
CA GLY A 394 7.23 0.56 -29.39
C GLY A 394 7.36 -0.17 -28.03
N ALA A 395 8.21 0.36 -27.15
CA ALA A 395 8.50 -0.25 -25.86
C ALA A 395 7.25 -0.45 -24.95
N SER A 396 6.33 0.52 -24.92
CA SER A 396 5.12 0.38 -24.11
C SER A 396 4.14 -0.66 -24.68
N GLN A 397 4.12 -0.85 -26.01
CA GLN A 397 3.37 -1.92 -26.63
C GLN A 397 3.96 -3.29 -26.25
N THR A 398 5.29 -3.44 -26.30
CA THR A 398 5.95 -4.68 -25.85
C THR A 398 5.62 -5.03 -24.41
N VAL A 399 5.60 -4.02 -23.50
CA VAL A 399 5.19 -4.23 -22.11
C VAL A 399 3.72 -4.68 -22.05
N ALA A 400 2.82 -4.02 -22.78
CA ALA A 400 1.41 -4.38 -22.80
C ALA A 400 1.18 -5.82 -23.30
N ASP A 401 1.84 -6.19 -24.38
CA ASP A 401 1.72 -7.53 -24.98
C ASP A 401 2.19 -8.62 -24.01
N GLY A 402 3.35 -8.43 -23.36
CA GLY A 402 3.85 -9.39 -22.37
C GLY A 402 2.94 -9.55 -21.15
N LEU A 403 2.28 -8.48 -20.71
CA LEU A 403 1.31 -8.55 -19.60
C LEU A 403 0.01 -9.24 -20.01
N LEU A 404 -0.47 -9.00 -21.23
CA LEU A 404 -1.67 -9.66 -21.77
C LEU A 404 -1.43 -11.15 -22.02
N GLU A 405 -0.26 -11.52 -22.53
CA GLU A 405 0.13 -12.92 -22.71
C GLU A 405 0.12 -13.66 -21.38
N PHE A 406 0.74 -13.10 -20.36
CA PHE A 406 0.74 -13.70 -19.02
C PHE A 406 -0.68 -13.90 -18.46
N LEU A 407 -1.59 -12.94 -18.64
CA LEU A 407 -2.98 -13.11 -18.23
C LEU A 407 -3.67 -14.24 -19.01
N ARG A 408 -3.52 -14.29 -20.33
CA ARG A 408 -4.12 -15.33 -21.18
C ARG A 408 -3.67 -16.72 -20.78
N ASP A 409 -2.38 -16.91 -20.51
CA ASP A 409 -1.83 -18.19 -20.09
C ASP A 409 -2.43 -18.70 -18.79
N HIS A 410 -2.82 -17.77 -17.90
CA HIS A 410 -3.46 -18.12 -16.64
C HIS A 410 -4.99 -18.26 -16.77
N GLU A 411 -5.63 -17.49 -17.64
CA GLU A 411 -7.07 -17.60 -17.93
C GLU A 411 -7.45 -18.98 -18.49
N LEU A 412 -6.59 -19.56 -19.34
CA LEU A 412 -6.81 -20.87 -19.95
C LEU A 412 -6.94 -22.02 -18.93
N LYS A 413 -6.48 -21.78 -17.70
CA LYS A 413 -6.53 -22.76 -16.60
C LYS A 413 -7.78 -22.63 -15.74
N LEU A 414 -8.57 -21.56 -15.91
CA LEU A 414 -9.75 -21.29 -15.11
C LEU A 414 -10.98 -22.03 -15.62
N GLN A 415 -11.83 -22.41 -14.70
CA GLN A 415 -13.19 -22.83 -15.00
C GLN A 415 -14.11 -21.61 -15.12
N ASP A 416 -15.23 -21.76 -15.82
CA ASP A 416 -16.23 -20.71 -15.97
C ASP A 416 -16.72 -20.19 -14.61
N GLY A 417 -16.72 -18.88 -14.45
CA GLY A 417 -17.14 -18.22 -13.21
C GLY A 417 -16.08 -18.19 -12.09
N GLN A 418 -14.94 -18.86 -12.26
CA GLN A 418 -13.83 -18.76 -11.30
C GLN A 418 -13.19 -17.38 -11.34
N ARG A 419 -12.82 -16.90 -10.15
CA ARG A 419 -12.04 -15.68 -9.97
C ARG A 419 -10.95 -15.90 -8.91
N LEU A 420 -9.72 -15.54 -9.22
CA LEU A 420 -8.55 -15.70 -8.35
C LEU A 420 -7.80 -14.37 -8.17
N PRO A 421 -7.15 -14.14 -7.02
CA PRO A 421 -6.17 -13.08 -6.89
C PRO A 421 -4.91 -13.44 -7.71
N MET A 422 -4.20 -12.42 -8.20
CA MET A 422 -2.91 -12.60 -8.89
C MET A 422 -1.78 -11.83 -8.24
N SER A 423 -1.97 -11.34 -7.03
CA SER A 423 -0.90 -10.67 -6.28
C SER A 423 -0.99 -11.04 -4.81
N PRO A 424 0.12 -11.43 -4.19
CA PRO A 424 0.19 -11.69 -2.76
C PRO A 424 0.38 -10.38 -1.95
N GLU A 425 -0.08 -9.22 -2.44
CA GLU A 425 0.10 -7.91 -1.75
C GLU A 425 -0.38 -7.92 -0.31
N ILE A 426 -1.43 -8.70 -0.02
CA ILE A 426 -1.91 -8.86 1.35
C ILE A 426 -0.85 -9.53 2.23
N LEU A 427 -0.09 -10.51 1.73
CA LEU A 427 1.00 -11.15 2.45
C LEU A 427 2.20 -10.18 2.62
N GLU A 428 2.53 -9.40 1.58
CA GLU A 428 3.52 -8.31 1.68
C GLU A 428 3.13 -7.29 2.76
N SER A 429 1.84 -6.95 2.85
CA SER A 429 1.29 -6.07 3.89
C SER A 429 1.47 -6.67 5.30
N CYS A 430 1.20 -7.97 5.47
CA CYS A 430 1.44 -8.69 6.73
C CYS A 430 2.92 -8.60 7.15
N PHE A 431 3.83 -8.82 6.20
CA PHE A 431 5.27 -8.65 6.45
C PHE A 431 5.63 -7.20 6.77
N GLY A 432 4.95 -6.23 6.15
CA GLY A 432 5.11 -4.81 6.45
C GLY A 432 4.79 -4.47 7.90
N LEU A 433 3.66 -4.96 8.43
CA LEU A 433 3.26 -4.82 9.82
C LEU A 433 4.29 -5.44 10.76
N PHE A 434 4.75 -6.67 10.47
CA PHE A 434 5.77 -7.31 11.28
C PHE A 434 7.09 -6.52 11.30
N LYS A 435 7.59 -6.08 10.14
CA LYS A 435 8.80 -5.26 10.03
C LYS A 435 8.67 -3.92 10.77
N GLN A 436 7.47 -3.32 10.79
CA GLN A 436 7.21 -2.10 11.57
C GLN A 436 7.34 -2.37 13.06
N LEU A 437 6.71 -3.43 13.57
CA LEU A 437 6.82 -3.86 14.96
C LEU A 437 8.28 -4.16 15.33
N GLU A 438 9.00 -4.88 14.48
CA GLU A 438 10.40 -5.26 14.69
C GLU A 438 11.33 -4.04 14.78
N ARG A 439 11.20 -3.06 13.90
CA ARG A 439 12.02 -1.83 13.91
C ARG A 439 11.94 -1.07 15.22
N GLN A 440 10.85 -1.18 15.94
CA GLN A 440 10.66 -0.50 17.22
C GLN A 440 11.30 -1.23 18.39
N HIS A 441 11.67 -2.50 18.25
CA HIS A 441 12.05 -3.35 19.38
C HIS A 441 13.37 -4.09 19.26
N SER A 442 13.84 -4.38 18.07
CA SER A 442 15.04 -5.17 17.91
C SER A 442 16.01 -4.58 16.92
N LYS A 443 17.27 -4.90 17.11
CA LYS A 443 18.35 -4.51 16.23
C LYS A 443 18.56 -5.55 15.11
N GLY A 444 17.50 -6.16 14.62
CA GLY A 444 17.53 -7.00 13.43
C GLY A 444 16.85 -8.38 13.56
N GLY A 445 16.26 -8.75 12.54
CA GLY A 445 15.77 -9.94 11.89
C GLY A 445 15.23 -11.07 12.74
N PHE A 446 15.89 -12.20 12.74
CA PHE A 446 15.41 -13.44 13.38
C PHE A 446 15.41 -13.36 14.92
N THR A 447 14.30 -12.95 15.49
CA THR A 447 14.10 -12.81 16.93
C THR A 447 12.87 -13.59 17.37
N SER A 448 12.75 -13.85 18.68
CA SER A 448 11.56 -14.48 19.25
C SER A 448 10.25 -13.73 18.93
N LEU A 449 10.34 -12.48 18.48
CA LEU A 449 9.18 -11.70 18.05
C LEU A 449 8.49 -12.30 16.81
N LEU A 450 9.17 -13.17 16.03
CA LEU A 450 8.57 -13.93 14.93
C LEU A 450 7.36 -14.76 15.39
N ALA A 451 7.36 -15.24 16.63
CA ALA A 451 6.20 -15.91 17.23
C ALA A 451 4.93 -15.04 17.27
N SER A 452 5.05 -13.73 17.12
CA SER A 452 3.90 -12.81 17.11
C SER A 452 3.25 -12.64 15.72
N PHE A 453 3.83 -13.19 14.66
CA PHE A 453 3.38 -12.94 13.29
C PHE A 453 1.87 -13.18 13.11
N GLY A 454 1.36 -14.31 13.60
CA GLY A 454 -0.07 -14.66 13.49
C GLY A 454 -1.01 -13.70 14.22
N ALA A 455 -0.52 -13.02 15.27
CA ALA A 455 -1.33 -12.04 16.01
C ALA A 455 -1.50 -10.70 15.27
N LEU A 456 -0.73 -10.45 14.21
CA LEU A 456 -0.80 -9.18 13.45
C LEU A 456 -1.87 -9.19 12.37
N LEU A 457 -2.42 -10.36 12.03
CA LEU A 457 -3.35 -10.52 10.91
C LEU A 457 -4.81 -10.22 11.29
N GLN A 458 -5.12 -10.27 12.57
CA GLN A 458 -6.49 -10.07 13.06
C GLN A 458 -6.49 -9.18 14.30
N LEU A 459 -7.53 -8.37 14.44
CA LEU A 459 -7.74 -7.61 15.67
C LEU A 459 -8.04 -8.58 16.82
N ALA A 460 -7.28 -8.43 17.91
CA ALA A 460 -7.56 -9.16 19.13
C ALA A 460 -8.86 -8.68 19.76
N THR A 461 -9.76 -9.61 20.06
CA THR A 461 -10.98 -9.36 20.86
C THR A 461 -10.83 -10.03 22.22
N PRO A 462 -11.62 -9.65 23.25
CA PRO A 462 -11.61 -10.34 24.53
C PRO A 462 -11.86 -11.86 24.39
N GLU A 463 -12.70 -12.26 23.45
CA GLU A 463 -13.03 -13.67 23.16
C GLU A 463 -11.82 -14.38 22.55
N SER A 464 -11.16 -13.78 21.54
CA SER A 464 -9.97 -14.36 20.92
C SER A 464 -8.79 -14.47 21.90
N VAL A 465 -8.69 -13.54 22.84
CA VAL A 465 -7.69 -13.60 23.93
C VAL A 465 -7.98 -14.80 24.87
N ARG A 466 -9.24 -14.98 25.30
CA ARG A 466 -9.62 -16.12 26.14
C ARG A 466 -9.34 -17.44 25.43
N ASP A 467 -9.75 -17.57 24.18
CA ASP A 467 -9.53 -18.76 23.38
C ASP A 467 -8.03 -19.06 23.20
N ALA A 468 -7.25 -18.08 22.77
CA ALA A 468 -5.82 -18.22 22.58
C ALA A 468 -5.09 -18.62 23.89
N PHE A 469 -5.46 -18.02 25.02
CA PHE A 469 -4.83 -18.28 26.30
C PHE A 469 -5.29 -19.59 26.94
N SER A 470 -6.44 -20.14 26.55
CA SER A 470 -6.86 -21.48 26.94
C SER A 470 -6.08 -22.56 26.17
N ARG A 471 -5.75 -22.31 24.89
CA ARG A 471 -5.06 -23.28 24.02
C ARG A 471 -3.55 -23.27 24.19
N VAL A 472 -2.93 -22.11 24.34
CA VAL A 472 -1.47 -21.98 24.38
C VAL A 472 -1.00 -21.38 25.72
N SER A 473 -0.22 -22.10 26.45
CA SER A 473 0.47 -21.65 27.68
C SER A 473 1.72 -20.84 27.33
N VAL A 474 2.24 -20.09 28.31
CA VAL A 474 3.55 -19.40 28.19
C VAL A 474 4.68 -20.42 27.94
N LYS A 475 4.58 -21.62 28.50
CA LYS A 475 5.57 -22.70 28.30
C LYS A 475 5.55 -23.16 26.84
N GLN A 476 4.39 -23.45 26.28
CA GLN A 476 4.25 -23.85 24.86
C GLN A 476 4.76 -22.76 23.90
N MET A 477 4.43 -21.49 24.16
CA MET A 477 4.96 -20.38 23.37
C MET A 477 6.51 -20.32 23.43
N ARG A 478 7.12 -20.54 24.60
CA ARG A 478 8.59 -20.57 24.74
C ARG A 478 9.18 -21.79 24.04
N THR A 479 8.55 -22.94 24.15
CA THR A 479 8.93 -24.16 23.42
C THR A 479 8.91 -23.92 21.92
N TRP A 480 7.84 -23.34 21.38
CA TRP A 480 7.76 -22.99 19.96
C TRP A 480 8.93 -22.10 19.53
N VAL A 481 9.24 -21.05 20.31
CA VAL A 481 10.39 -20.16 20.04
C VAL A 481 11.71 -20.93 20.03
N SER A 482 11.92 -21.84 21.00
CA SER A 482 13.13 -22.65 21.07
C SER A 482 13.30 -23.58 19.88
N ASP A 483 12.21 -24.26 19.52
CA ASP A 483 12.24 -25.31 18.49
C ASP A 483 12.35 -24.71 17.07
N ASN A 484 11.72 -23.57 16.83
CA ASN A 484 11.66 -22.98 15.50
C ASN A 484 12.73 -21.92 15.21
N LEU A 485 13.25 -21.24 16.24
CA LEU A 485 14.18 -20.12 16.03
C LEU A 485 15.62 -20.44 16.42
N GLY A 486 15.86 -21.56 17.09
CA GLY A 486 17.19 -21.94 17.56
C GLY A 486 17.89 -20.78 18.31
N THR A 487 19.17 -20.56 18.01
CA THR A 487 19.93 -19.46 18.61
C THR A 487 19.70 -18.15 17.85
N THR A 488 18.93 -17.24 18.42
CA THR A 488 18.62 -15.97 17.81
C THR A 488 19.84 -15.06 17.57
N VAL A 489 19.79 -14.15 16.60
CA VAL A 489 20.89 -13.19 16.32
C VAL A 489 21.31 -12.38 17.58
N PRO A 490 20.39 -11.88 18.43
CA PRO A 490 20.78 -11.24 19.68
C PRO A 490 21.53 -12.20 20.64
N SER A 491 21.15 -13.47 20.67
CA SER A 491 21.84 -14.49 21.50
C SER A 491 23.24 -14.77 20.96
N LYS A 492 23.39 -15.00 19.64
CA LYS A 492 24.70 -15.18 18.97
C LYS A 492 25.63 -13.99 19.26
N ARG A 493 25.08 -12.75 19.16
CA ARG A 493 25.85 -11.54 19.48
C ARG A 493 26.27 -11.47 20.92
N LYS A 494 25.38 -11.81 21.87
CA LYS A 494 25.71 -11.85 23.30
C LYS A 494 26.85 -12.85 23.60
N THR A 495 26.81 -14.03 23.01
CA THR A 495 27.85 -15.05 23.10
C THR A 495 29.18 -14.52 22.55
N ALA A 496 29.19 -13.95 21.35
CA ALA A 496 30.39 -13.39 20.73
C ALA A 496 31.06 -12.29 21.60
N TYR A 497 30.24 -11.40 22.21
CA TYR A 497 30.77 -10.40 23.15
C TYR A 497 31.24 -11.01 24.48
N ALA A 498 30.65 -12.10 24.95
CA ALA A 498 31.11 -12.77 26.16
C ALA A 498 32.46 -13.47 25.93
N GLU A 499 32.59 -14.18 24.81
CA GLU A 499 33.83 -14.84 24.41
C GLU A 499 34.98 -13.85 24.25
N SER A 500 34.75 -12.70 23.60
CA SER A 500 35.77 -11.66 23.42
C SER A 500 36.27 -11.05 24.76
N LYS A 501 35.47 -11.07 25.82
CA LYS A 501 35.84 -10.58 27.15
C LYS A 501 36.63 -11.60 27.96
N THR A 502 36.56 -12.89 27.60
CA THR A 502 37.27 -13.95 28.32
C THR A 502 38.71 -14.09 27.83
N VAL A 503 39.03 -13.48 26.67
CA VAL A 503 40.37 -13.55 26.02
C VAL A 503 41.17 -12.25 26.25
N ALA A 504 40.55 -11.21 26.79
CA ALA A 504 41.17 -9.95 27.20
C ALA A 504 41.37 -9.90 28.74
#